data_7cfe0b9fe2448b0e5597f060d998aefc
#
_entry.id   7cfe0b9fe2448b0e5597f060d998aefc
#
_cell.length_a   1.000
_cell.length_b   1.000
_cell.length_c   1.000
_cell.angle_alpha   90.00
_cell.angle_beta   90.00
_cell.angle_gamma   90.00
#
_symmetry.space_group_name_H-M   'P 1'
#
loop_
_entity.id
_entity.type
_entity.pdbx_description
1 polymer ?
#
loop_
_entity_poly.entity_id
_entity_poly.type
_entity_poly.pdbx_seq_one_letter_code
_entity_poly.pdbx_strand_id
1 'polypeptide(L)'
;MNGNYSAPTEVGRWQQRALIIGVVFTLLFAMGAFLDRSQFFHSYLVAYLFWTGIALGSLAILLLQHLTGGAWGLIIRRVLEAATRTIPLMAVLFIPIILGAHQIYPWTHHDEMSKTPALEEKARLYLNLPFFSGRAALYFAIWILTAYLMNKWSREQDRIADRRFTKLMRMISGPGLLLLVLTVTFASVDWAMSLNPDWFSTIYGLLFVIAWALSALAFVIAVMSFLTNREPMSRIVRPNHFQDLGKLMLAFVMLWAYFAFSQFLIVWSGNLPEEIQWYLPRLRGGWGAIAVAVVFFHFAFPFLLLLSASLKRNARKLVMLAGLIILMRFVDLFWMIAPEFSPEGFHVNWMDVVAPIAMGGLWLAVFAWQLSKRPLIPINDPQYDSVLAQAPAPAHADH
;
A
#
# COMPACT_ATOMS: atom_id res chain seq x y z
N MET A 1 -31.09 16.25 9.73
CA MET A 1 -30.84 14.80 9.95
C MET A 1 -29.73 14.65 10.99
N ASN A 2 -30.06 14.42 12.25
CA ASN A 2 -29.11 14.25 13.34
C ASN A 2 -28.67 12.77 13.43
N GLY A 3 -28.07 12.25 12.38
CA GLY A 3 -27.50 10.88 12.39
C GLY A 3 -26.14 10.88 13.09
N ASN A 4 -25.96 10.02 14.07
CA ASN A 4 -24.64 9.76 14.63
C ASN A 4 -23.80 8.96 13.62
N TYR A 5 -22.93 9.65 12.86
CA TYR A 5 -22.04 9.04 11.86
C TYR A 5 -20.65 8.66 12.43
N SER A 6 -20.52 8.61 13.75
CA SER A 6 -19.27 8.21 14.40
C SER A 6 -18.92 6.73 14.12
N ALA A 7 -17.63 6.43 14.23
CA ALA A 7 -17.15 5.06 14.09
C ALA A 7 -17.73 4.16 15.20
N PRO A 8 -18.07 2.90 14.91
CA PRO A 8 -18.54 1.94 15.90
C PRO A 8 -17.52 1.74 17.03
N THR A 9 -17.98 1.42 18.22
CA THR A 9 -17.12 1.18 19.41
C THR A 9 -16.13 0.04 19.21
N GLU A 10 -16.42 -0.88 18.31
CA GLU A 10 -15.53 -1.96 17.89
C GLU A 10 -14.22 -1.47 17.27
N VAL A 11 -14.22 -0.32 16.61
CA VAL A 11 -13.00 0.29 16.06
C VAL A 11 -12.01 0.64 17.19
N GLY A 12 -12.51 1.11 18.33
CA GLY A 12 -11.70 1.32 19.53
C GLY A 12 -11.09 0.03 20.09
N ARG A 13 -11.88 -1.07 20.08
CA ARG A 13 -11.36 -2.40 20.49
C ARG A 13 -10.30 -2.91 19.52
N TRP A 14 -10.46 -2.66 18.21
CA TRP A 14 -9.44 -2.98 17.22
C TRP A 14 -8.15 -2.21 17.46
N GLN A 15 -8.26 -0.91 17.71
CA GLN A 15 -7.11 -0.07 18.05
C GLN A 15 -6.30 -0.67 19.22
N GLN A 16 -6.98 -1.01 20.31
CA GLN A 16 -6.32 -1.57 21.50
C GLN A 16 -5.65 -2.92 21.21
N ARG A 17 -6.37 -3.85 20.55
CA ARG A 17 -5.82 -5.16 20.18
C ARG A 17 -4.63 -5.03 19.23
N ALA A 18 -4.75 -4.19 18.22
CA ALA A 18 -3.68 -3.94 17.26
C ALA A 18 -2.45 -3.34 17.96
N LEU A 19 -2.64 -2.41 18.90
CA LEU A 19 -1.55 -1.82 19.67
C LEU A 19 -0.84 -2.88 20.52
N ILE A 20 -1.60 -3.71 21.25
CA ILE A 20 -1.01 -4.77 22.09
C ILE A 20 -0.21 -5.75 21.22
N ILE A 21 -0.80 -6.23 20.10
CA ILE A 21 -0.10 -7.12 19.15
C ILE A 21 1.15 -6.41 18.62
N GLY A 22 1.00 -5.16 18.15
CA GLY A 22 2.11 -4.38 17.62
C GLY A 22 3.26 -4.24 18.62
N VAL A 23 2.98 -3.88 19.87
CA VAL A 23 4.02 -3.72 20.91
C VAL A 23 4.68 -5.07 21.23
N VAL A 24 3.89 -6.13 21.49
CA VAL A 24 4.44 -7.46 21.81
C VAL A 24 5.33 -7.99 20.69
N PHE A 25 4.86 -7.93 19.44
CA PHE A 25 5.63 -8.41 18.31
C PHE A 25 6.82 -7.49 17.97
N THR A 26 6.74 -6.18 18.27
CA THR A 26 7.90 -5.27 18.13
C THR A 26 8.99 -5.63 19.15
N LEU A 27 8.63 -5.94 20.40
CA LEU A 27 9.60 -6.39 21.39
C LEU A 27 10.23 -7.72 21.00
N LEU A 28 9.42 -8.68 20.53
CA LEU A 28 9.91 -9.95 20.02
C LEU A 28 10.84 -9.76 18.81
N PHE A 29 10.48 -8.89 17.88
CA PHE A 29 11.28 -8.58 16.70
C PHE A 29 12.59 -7.88 17.08
N ALA A 30 12.56 -6.95 18.03
CA ALA A 30 13.75 -6.27 18.54
C ALA A 30 14.77 -7.24 19.16
N MET A 31 14.31 -8.34 19.78
CA MET A 31 15.22 -9.42 20.24
C MET A 31 15.99 -10.03 19.06
N GLY A 32 15.38 -10.12 17.88
CA GLY A 32 16.03 -10.60 16.64
C GLY A 32 17.25 -9.79 16.25
N ALA A 33 17.26 -8.47 16.52
CA ALA A 33 18.40 -7.60 16.24
C ALA A 33 19.67 -7.98 17.02
N PHE A 34 19.53 -8.64 18.19
CA PHE A 34 20.65 -9.15 18.98
C PHE A 34 21.09 -10.56 18.52
N LEU A 35 20.21 -11.32 17.89
CA LEU A 35 20.50 -12.68 17.41
C LEU A 35 21.15 -12.65 16.01
N ASP A 36 20.53 -11.93 15.09
CA ASP A 36 21.00 -11.74 13.71
C ASP A 36 20.62 -10.35 13.23
N ARG A 37 21.57 -9.44 13.30
CA ARG A 37 21.34 -8.03 12.94
C ARG A 37 21.10 -7.84 11.45
N SER A 38 21.72 -8.64 10.60
CA SER A 38 21.54 -8.55 9.15
C SER A 38 20.13 -8.97 8.77
N GLN A 39 19.71 -10.17 9.20
CA GLN A 39 18.35 -10.67 8.96
C GLN A 39 17.28 -9.77 9.54
N PHE A 40 17.52 -9.14 10.71
CA PHE A 40 16.61 -8.15 11.29
C PHE A 40 16.33 -7.01 10.30
N PHE A 41 17.36 -6.39 9.71
CA PHE A 41 17.17 -5.29 8.78
C PHE A 41 16.57 -5.73 7.44
N HIS A 42 16.88 -6.94 6.96
CA HIS A 42 16.27 -7.51 5.75
C HIS A 42 14.75 -7.68 5.92
N SER A 43 14.33 -8.34 7.00
CA SER A 43 12.91 -8.54 7.33
C SER A 43 12.19 -7.22 7.59
N TYR A 44 12.89 -6.26 8.25
CA TYR A 44 12.37 -4.91 8.50
C TYR A 44 12.04 -4.18 7.20
N LEU A 45 12.94 -4.21 6.21
CA LEU A 45 12.76 -3.55 4.91
C LEU A 45 11.50 -4.06 4.20
N VAL A 46 11.32 -5.39 4.12
CA VAL A 46 10.15 -6.00 3.47
C VAL A 46 8.86 -5.59 4.18
N ALA A 47 8.81 -5.69 5.50
CA ALA A 47 7.66 -5.28 6.30
C ALA A 47 7.34 -3.78 6.13
N TYR A 48 8.38 -2.95 6.12
CA TYR A 48 8.26 -1.52 5.95
C TYR A 48 7.66 -1.14 4.59
N LEU A 49 8.18 -1.71 3.51
CA LEU A 49 7.69 -1.44 2.15
C LEU A 49 6.25 -1.90 1.96
N PHE A 50 5.86 -3.01 2.60
CA PHE A 50 4.48 -3.49 2.55
C PHE A 50 3.49 -2.51 3.18
N TRP A 51 3.74 -2.07 4.42
CA TRP A 51 2.83 -1.17 5.13
C TRP A 51 2.86 0.27 4.60
N THR A 52 4.03 0.74 4.16
CA THR A 52 4.16 2.01 3.43
C THR A 52 3.34 1.97 2.14
N GLY A 53 3.33 0.82 1.46
CA GLY A 53 2.55 0.60 0.26
C GLY A 53 1.05 0.79 0.48
N ILE A 54 0.50 0.30 1.59
CA ILE A 54 -0.92 0.51 1.92
C ILE A 54 -1.22 1.98 2.20
N ALA A 55 -0.33 2.68 2.92
CA ALA A 55 -0.50 4.10 3.24
C ALA A 55 -0.46 4.99 1.99
N LEU A 56 0.55 4.82 1.14
CA LEU A 56 0.73 5.60 -0.09
C LEU A 56 -0.24 5.19 -1.20
N GLY A 57 -0.56 3.91 -1.32
CA GLY A 57 -1.62 3.43 -2.21
C GLY A 57 -2.98 4.03 -1.84
N SER A 58 -3.25 4.21 -0.53
CA SER A 58 -4.46 4.91 -0.07
C SER A 58 -4.46 6.37 -0.48
N LEU A 59 -3.30 7.05 -0.47
CA LEU A 59 -3.17 8.42 -0.99
C LEU A 59 -3.41 8.45 -2.49
N ALA A 60 -2.86 7.51 -3.27
CA ALA A 60 -3.09 7.41 -4.71
C ALA A 60 -4.58 7.26 -5.04
N ILE A 61 -5.29 6.34 -4.37
CA ILE A 61 -6.72 6.12 -4.59
C ILE A 61 -7.55 7.34 -4.14
N LEU A 62 -7.18 8.00 -3.04
CA LEU A 62 -7.84 9.21 -2.58
C LEU A 62 -7.74 10.33 -3.61
N LEU A 63 -6.56 10.56 -4.16
CA LEU A 63 -6.33 11.56 -5.21
C LEU A 63 -7.07 11.19 -6.50
N LEU A 64 -7.03 9.93 -6.91
CA LEU A 64 -7.76 9.41 -8.08
C LEU A 64 -9.27 9.62 -7.92
N GLN A 65 -9.82 9.34 -6.74
CA GLN A 65 -11.24 9.54 -6.46
C GLN A 65 -11.67 11.00 -6.60
N HIS A 66 -10.89 11.95 -6.10
CA HIS A 66 -11.20 13.37 -6.24
C HIS A 66 -11.10 13.87 -7.68
N LEU A 67 -10.29 13.24 -8.52
CA LEU A 67 -10.20 13.55 -9.97
C LEU A 67 -11.40 13.01 -10.74
N THR A 68 -11.72 11.73 -10.52
CA THR A 68 -12.73 11.00 -11.30
C THR A 68 -14.14 11.18 -10.75
N GLY A 69 -14.27 11.39 -9.44
CA GLY A 69 -15.55 11.40 -8.75
C GLY A 69 -16.18 10.00 -8.65
N GLY A 70 -17.49 9.96 -8.38
CA GLY A 70 -18.27 8.73 -8.34
C GLY A 70 -18.61 8.23 -6.94
N ALA A 71 -19.73 7.51 -6.83
CA ALA A 71 -20.26 7.00 -5.58
C ALA A 71 -19.32 6.00 -4.87
N TRP A 72 -18.55 5.22 -5.65
CA TRP A 72 -17.59 4.25 -5.13
C TRP A 72 -16.57 4.88 -4.19
N GLY A 73 -16.10 6.07 -4.54
CA GLY A 73 -15.06 6.74 -3.76
C GLY A 73 -15.60 7.43 -2.51
N LEU A 74 -16.85 7.89 -2.53
CA LEU A 74 -17.47 8.58 -1.39
C LEU A 74 -17.55 7.66 -0.15
N ILE A 75 -17.95 6.41 -0.32
CA ILE A 75 -18.12 5.45 0.77
C ILE A 75 -16.80 5.02 1.40
N ILE A 76 -15.71 4.98 0.63
CA ILE A 76 -14.38 4.55 1.11
C ILE A 76 -13.51 5.73 1.54
N ARG A 77 -13.91 6.96 1.27
CA ARG A 77 -13.11 8.17 1.45
C ARG A 77 -12.53 8.30 2.87
N ARG A 78 -13.34 8.05 3.90
CA ARG A 78 -12.89 8.18 5.29
C ARG A 78 -11.87 7.12 5.69
N VAL A 79 -12.00 5.92 5.13
CA VAL A 79 -11.03 4.85 5.31
C VAL A 79 -9.70 5.24 4.65
N LEU A 80 -9.74 5.76 3.41
CA LEU A 80 -8.55 6.27 2.72
C LEU A 80 -7.91 7.43 3.48
N GLU A 81 -8.69 8.41 3.92
CA GLU A 81 -8.20 9.55 4.70
C GLU A 81 -7.54 9.10 6.02
N ALA A 82 -8.10 8.11 6.72
CA ALA A 82 -7.50 7.56 7.92
C ALA A 82 -6.17 6.87 7.64
N ALA A 83 -6.09 6.10 6.54
CA ALA A 83 -4.86 5.44 6.11
C ALA A 83 -3.77 6.45 5.70
N THR A 84 -4.11 7.53 4.99
CA THR A 84 -3.12 8.58 4.63
C THR A 84 -2.54 9.30 5.83
N ARG A 85 -3.26 9.35 6.96
CA ARG A 85 -2.75 9.95 8.21
C ARG A 85 -1.74 9.08 8.95
N THR A 86 -1.48 7.87 8.47
CA THR A 86 -0.39 7.03 8.98
C THR A 86 0.96 7.32 8.30
N ILE A 87 0.99 8.13 7.22
CA ILE A 87 2.23 8.47 6.50
C ILE A 87 3.30 9.09 7.42
N PRO A 88 2.98 10.00 8.37
CA PRO A 88 3.98 10.49 9.34
C PRO A 88 4.57 9.38 10.23
N LEU A 89 3.79 8.36 10.60
CA LEU A 89 4.32 7.19 11.29
C LEU A 89 5.33 6.44 10.42
N MET A 90 5.03 6.27 9.11
CA MET A 90 5.96 5.61 8.19
C MET A 90 7.26 6.41 8.00
N ALA A 91 7.19 7.75 8.07
CA ALA A 91 8.41 8.59 8.06
C ALA A 91 9.30 8.33 9.28
N VAL A 92 8.71 8.17 10.47
CA VAL A 92 9.46 7.80 11.69
C VAL A 92 10.01 6.39 11.58
N LEU A 93 9.22 5.43 11.08
CA LEU A 93 9.63 4.04 10.88
C LEU A 93 10.63 3.87 9.72
N PHE A 94 10.94 4.91 8.96
CA PHE A 94 12.04 4.91 7.98
C PHE A 94 13.42 5.11 8.64
N ILE A 95 13.48 5.73 9.82
CA ILE A 95 14.74 6.00 10.53
C ILE A 95 15.58 4.73 10.73
N PRO A 96 15.03 3.58 11.17
CA PRO A 96 15.79 2.34 11.27
C PRO A 96 16.42 1.88 9.94
N ILE A 97 15.79 2.14 8.79
CA ILE A 97 16.36 1.82 7.47
C ILE A 97 17.62 2.67 7.21
N ILE A 98 17.60 3.95 7.54
CA ILE A 98 18.79 4.82 7.42
C ILE A 98 19.90 4.32 8.34
N LEU A 99 19.57 3.99 9.60
CA LEU A 99 20.54 3.51 10.60
C LEU A 99 21.10 2.11 10.24
N GLY A 100 20.28 1.28 9.59
CA GLY A 100 20.64 -0.06 9.14
C GLY A 100 21.12 -0.12 7.69
N ALA A 101 21.32 1.01 7.04
CA ALA A 101 21.65 1.05 5.60
C ALA A 101 22.88 0.20 5.24
N HIS A 102 23.85 0.13 6.14
CA HIS A 102 25.05 -0.69 5.96
C HIS A 102 24.80 -2.19 5.97
N GLN A 103 23.73 -2.67 6.62
CA GLN A 103 23.32 -4.08 6.59
C GLN A 103 22.37 -4.38 5.42
N ILE A 104 21.72 -3.37 4.85
CA ILE A 104 20.71 -3.55 3.80
C ILE A 104 21.31 -3.38 2.41
N TYR A 105 22.11 -2.32 2.22
CA TYR A 105 22.48 -1.85 0.88
C TYR A 105 23.96 -2.09 0.55
N PRO A 106 24.27 -2.88 -0.51
CA PRO A 106 25.64 -3.11 -0.97
C PRO A 106 26.40 -1.83 -1.32
N TRP A 107 25.70 -0.81 -1.83
CA TRP A 107 26.31 0.46 -2.21
C TRP A 107 26.88 1.30 -1.04
N THR A 108 26.62 0.89 0.19
CA THR A 108 27.25 1.51 1.37
C THR A 108 28.66 0.97 1.64
N HIS A 109 29.08 -0.10 0.93
CA HIS A 109 30.39 -0.73 1.07
C HIS A 109 31.31 -0.25 -0.06
N HIS A 110 32.43 0.36 0.29
CA HIS A 110 33.36 0.91 -0.69
C HIS A 110 33.91 -0.16 -1.64
N ASP A 111 34.24 -1.34 -1.11
CA ASP A 111 34.78 -2.46 -1.88
C ASP A 111 33.85 -2.94 -2.99
N GLU A 112 32.53 -2.89 -2.73
CA GLU A 112 31.52 -3.25 -3.74
C GLU A 112 31.43 -2.18 -4.83
N MET A 113 31.44 -0.90 -4.46
CA MET A 113 31.27 0.21 -5.40
C MET A 113 32.53 0.55 -6.19
N SER A 114 33.70 0.14 -5.74
CA SER A 114 34.97 0.34 -6.46
C SER A 114 35.27 -0.74 -7.51
N LYS A 115 34.42 -1.77 -7.65
CA LYS A 115 34.58 -2.86 -8.63
C LYS A 115 34.62 -2.37 -10.08
N THR A 116 33.86 -1.34 -10.39
CA THR A 116 33.78 -0.75 -11.73
C THR A 116 33.71 0.78 -11.66
N PRO A 117 34.28 1.50 -12.66
CA PRO A 117 34.17 2.97 -12.70
C PRO A 117 32.73 3.47 -12.72
N ALA A 118 31.83 2.72 -13.34
CA ALA A 118 30.39 3.07 -13.39
C ALA A 118 29.72 2.99 -12.02
N LEU A 119 30.04 2.00 -11.19
CA LEU A 119 29.55 1.88 -9.82
C LEU A 119 30.10 2.99 -8.93
N GLU A 120 31.39 3.31 -9.07
CA GLU A 120 32.06 4.40 -8.34
C GLU A 120 31.36 5.75 -8.65
N GLU A 121 31.08 6.01 -9.92
CA GLU A 121 30.32 7.21 -10.33
C GLU A 121 28.91 7.23 -9.76
N LYS A 122 28.17 6.10 -9.78
CA LYS A 122 26.85 5.97 -9.14
C LYS A 122 26.94 6.26 -7.65
N ALA A 123 27.95 5.76 -6.93
CA ALA A 123 28.15 6.02 -5.50
C ALA A 123 28.38 7.50 -5.24
N ARG A 124 29.24 8.14 -6.03
CA ARG A 124 29.56 9.57 -5.89
C ARG A 124 28.34 10.46 -6.15
N LEU A 125 27.55 10.18 -7.20
CA LEU A 125 26.51 11.09 -7.66
C LEU A 125 25.13 10.79 -7.05
N TYR A 126 24.81 9.52 -6.76
CA TYR A 126 23.44 9.12 -6.44
C TYR A 126 23.33 8.19 -5.23
N LEU A 127 24.10 7.08 -5.19
CA LEU A 127 23.98 6.03 -4.16
C LEU A 127 24.92 6.32 -2.99
N ASN A 128 24.66 7.40 -2.27
CA ASN A 128 25.36 7.74 -1.03
C ASN A 128 24.37 8.11 0.08
N LEU A 129 24.72 7.85 1.31
CA LEU A 129 23.80 7.95 2.46
C LEU A 129 23.23 9.37 2.69
N PRO A 130 24.03 10.47 2.56
CA PRO A 130 23.47 11.81 2.70
C PRO A 130 22.41 12.13 1.64
N PHE A 131 22.66 11.77 0.37
CA PHE A 131 21.74 12.06 -0.71
C PHE A 131 20.52 11.14 -0.69
N PHE A 132 20.70 9.85 -0.35
CA PHE A 132 19.60 8.90 -0.09
C PHE A 132 18.65 9.42 1.00
N SER A 133 19.20 9.86 2.14
CA SER A 133 18.41 10.39 3.26
C SER A 133 17.71 11.70 2.89
N GLY A 134 18.39 12.58 2.15
CA GLY A 134 17.83 13.84 1.65
C GLY A 134 16.65 13.62 0.69
N ARG A 135 16.78 12.66 -0.25
CA ARG A 135 15.68 12.28 -1.15
C ARG A 135 14.51 11.69 -0.37
N ALA A 136 14.78 10.78 0.57
CA ALA A 136 13.72 10.21 1.42
C ALA A 136 12.96 11.30 2.20
N ALA A 137 13.66 12.26 2.77
CA ALA A 137 13.04 13.41 3.46
C ALA A 137 12.16 14.23 2.52
N LEU A 138 12.60 14.47 1.28
CA LEU A 138 11.83 15.15 0.25
C LEU A 138 10.54 14.37 -0.12
N TYR A 139 10.64 13.05 -0.32
CA TYR A 139 9.47 12.22 -0.62
C TYR A 139 8.45 12.29 0.50
N PHE A 140 8.87 12.08 1.75
CA PHE A 140 7.97 12.19 2.90
C PHE A 140 7.37 13.59 3.05
N ALA A 141 8.13 14.65 2.81
CA ALA A 141 7.61 16.01 2.85
C ALA A 141 6.46 16.22 1.84
N ILE A 142 6.64 15.75 0.60
CA ILE A 142 5.61 15.82 -0.45
C ILE A 142 4.37 15.00 -0.06
N TRP A 143 4.55 13.76 0.40
CA TRP A 143 3.44 12.87 0.75
C TRP A 143 2.66 13.37 1.97
N ILE A 144 3.37 13.80 3.02
CA ILE A 144 2.76 14.35 4.24
C ILE A 144 2.02 15.64 3.93
N LEU A 145 2.62 16.55 3.15
CA LEU A 145 1.97 17.81 2.77
C LEU A 145 0.69 17.54 1.96
N THR A 146 0.76 16.68 0.95
CA THR A 146 -0.41 16.32 0.13
C THR A 146 -1.51 15.70 0.98
N ALA A 147 -1.18 14.70 1.81
CA ALA A 147 -2.13 14.07 2.71
C ALA A 147 -2.71 15.06 3.73
N TYR A 148 -1.90 15.96 4.27
CA TYR A 148 -2.33 17.00 5.20
C TYR A 148 -3.33 17.96 4.55
N LEU A 149 -3.05 18.48 3.36
CA LEU A 149 -3.94 19.39 2.65
C LEU A 149 -5.28 18.74 2.32
N MET A 150 -5.26 17.50 1.79
CA MET A 150 -6.48 16.74 1.51
C MET A 150 -7.33 16.56 2.77
N ASN A 151 -6.70 16.12 3.87
CA ASN A 151 -7.37 15.89 5.14
C ASN A 151 -7.83 17.19 5.83
N LYS A 152 -7.11 18.30 5.66
CA LYS A 152 -7.50 19.64 6.16
C LYS A 152 -8.78 20.11 5.50
N TRP A 153 -8.80 20.15 4.16
CA TRP A 153 -9.97 20.62 3.41
C TRP A 153 -11.18 19.70 3.57
N SER A 154 -10.97 18.40 3.66
CA SER A 154 -12.02 17.43 3.98
C SER A 154 -12.64 17.70 5.37
N ARG A 155 -11.83 18.09 6.36
CA ARG A 155 -12.32 18.46 7.70
C ARG A 155 -13.10 19.77 7.68
N GLU A 156 -12.62 20.78 6.94
CA GLU A 156 -13.34 22.03 6.82
C GLU A 156 -14.66 21.84 6.06
N GLN A 157 -14.71 20.96 5.08
CA GLN A 157 -15.96 20.60 4.38
C GLN A 157 -16.98 19.97 5.35
N ASP A 158 -16.55 19.18 6.34
CA ASP A 158 -17.46 18.61 7.35
C ASP A 158 -18.11 19.71 8.23
N ARG A 159 -17.41 20.83 8.42
CA ARG A 159 -17.89 21.96 9.24
C ARG A 159 -18.74 22.96 8.46
N ILE A 160 -18.37 23.19 7.21
CA ILE A 160 -18.97 24.23 6.36
C ILE A 160 -19.33 23.59 5.02
N ALA A 161 -20.61 23.60 4.67
CA ALA A 161 -21.13 23.08 3.40
C ALA A 161 -20.76 24.03 2.23
N ASP A 162 -19.46 24.12 1.91
CA ASP A 162 -18.94 24.96 0.83
C ASP A 162 -18.28 24.10 -0.26
N ARG A 163 -18.77 24.23 -1.51
CA ARG A 163 -18.24 23.58 -2.71
C ARG A 163 -16.78 23.96 -3.02
N ARG A 164 -16.27 25.04 -2.42
CA ARG A 164 -14.89 25.48 -2.58
C ARG A 164 -13.91 24.37 -2.16
N PHE A 165 -14.19 23.65 -1.06
CA PHE A 165 -13.31 22.59 -0.58
C PHE A 165 -13.24 21.41 -1.55
N THR A 166 -14.37 21.00 -2.15
CA THR A 166 -14.39 19.99 -3.22
C THR A 166 -13.54 20.42 -4.41
N LYS A 167 -13.64 21.71 -4.82
CA LYS A 167 -12.83 22.25 -5.91
C LYS A 167 -11.34 22.26 -5.58
N LEU A 168 -10.95 22.67 -4.37
CA LEU A 168 -9.56 22.68 -3.90
C LEU A 168 -8.96 21.26 -3.88
N MET A 169 -9.68 20.28 -3.32
CA MET A 169 -9.24 18.89 -3.29
C MET A 169 -9.08 18.34 -4.70
N ARG A 170 -10.02 18.61 -5.61
CA ARG A 170 -9.92 18.19 -7.01
C ARG A 170 -8.74 18.85 -7.73
N MET A 171 -8.50 20.13 -7.50
CA MET A 171 -7.42 20.90 -8.14
C MET A 171 -6.02 20.38 -7.76
N ILE A 172 -5.82 20.04 -6.48
CA ILE A 172 -4.51 19.51 -6.03
C ILE A 172 -4.34 18.04 -6.38
N SER A 173 -5.43 17.29 -6.63
CA SER A 173 -5.36 15.86 -6.88
C SER A 173 -4.61 15.51 -8.16
N GLY A 174 -4.68 16.31 -9.21
CA GLY A 174 -3.92 16.11 -10.45
C GLY A 174 -2.41 16.21 -10.23
N PRO A 175 -1.90 17.38 -9.85
CA PRO A 175 -0.48 17.56 -9.52
C PRO A 175 -0.02 16.61 -8.40
N GLY A 176 -0.85 16.39 -7.39
CA GLY A 176 -0.55 15.48 -6.28
C GLY A 176 -0.36 14.03 -6.72
N LEU A 177 -1.21 13.54 -7.63
CA LEU A 177 -1.06 12.19 -8.17
C LEU A 177 0.20 12.05 -9.03
N LEU A 178 0.50 13.06 -9.87
CA LEU A 178 1.73 13.09 -10.66
C LEU A 178 2.97 13.05 -9.76
N LEU A 179 3.04 13.93 -8.75
CA LEU A 179 4.14 13.96 -7.80
C LEU A 179 4.24 12.67 -7.00
N LEU A 180 3.11 12.05 -6.61
CA LEU A 180 3.10 10.77 -5.93
C LEU A 180 3.70 9.66 -6.79
N VAL A 181 3.26 9.54 -8.06
CA VAL A 181 3.79 8.53 -9.00
C VAL A 181 5.29 8.72 -9.21
N LEU A 182 5.75 9.95 -9.44
CA LEU A 182 7.18 10.24 -9.61
C LEU A 182 7.98 9.90 -8.35
N THR A 183 7.54 10.36 -7.18
CA THR A 183 8.28 10.14 -5.93
C THR A 183 8.24 8.68 -5.48
N VAL A 184 7.15 7.94 -5.71
CA VAL A 184 7.10 6.49 -5.46
C VAL A 184 8.01 5.74 -6.43
N THR A 185 8.09 6.16 -7.69
CA THR A 185 9.04 5.60 -8.65
C THR A 185 10.48 5.76 -8.15
N PHE A 186 10.89 6.97 -7.78
CA PHE A 186 12.24 7.19 -7.23
C PHE A 186 12.45 6.48 -5.88
N ALA A 187 11.44 6.44 -5.00
CA ALA A 187 11.53 5.71 -3.75
C ALA A 187 11.70 4.19 -3.98
N SER A 188 11.06 3.60 -4.99
CA SER A 188 11.24 2.18 -5.34
C SER A 188 12.66 1.92 -5.89
N VAL A 189 13.22 2.88 -6.62
CA VAL A 189 14.63 2.83 -7.07
C VAL A 189 15.56 2.87 -5.86
N ASP A 190 15.36 3.83 -4.96
CA ASP A 190 16.23 4.03 -3.79
C ASP A 190 16.13 2.89 -2.77
N TRP A 191 14.92 2.38 -2.52
CA TRP A 191 14.68 1.48 -1.38
C TRP A 191 14.68 0.00 -1.73
N ALA A 192 14.39 -0.34 -2.99
CA ALA A 192 14.29 -1.72 -3.43
C ALA A 192 15.21 -2.04 -4.62
N MET A 193 15.22 -1.24 -5.69
CA MET A 193 16.05 -1.52 -6.86
C MET A 193 17.54 -1.38 -6.55
N SER A 194 17.93 -0.44 -5.68
CA SER A 194 19.33 -0.20 -5.26
C SER A 194 19.93 -1.34 -4.43
N LEU A 195 19.14 -2.35 -4.05
CA LEU A 195 19.67 -3.61 -3.48
C LEU A 195 20.58 -4.34 -4.47
N ASN A 196 20.37 -4.12 -5.77
CA ASN A 196 21.26 -4.56 -6.84
C ASN A 196 21.73 -3.33 -7.63
N PRO A 197 22.89 -2.72 -7.30
CA PRO A 197 23.35 -1.49 -7.96
C PRO A 197 23.70 -1.65 -9.43
N ASP A 198 23.96 -2.87 -9.88
CA ASP A 198 24.28 -3.16 -11.29
C ASP A 198 23.05 -3.24 -12.17
N TRP A 199 21.88 -3.50 -11.57
CA TRP A 199 20.63 -3.69 -12.29
C TRP A 199 19.74 -2.45 -12.28
N PHE A 200 18.98 -2.24 -13.36
CA PHE A 200 17.97 -1.21 -13.42
C PHE A 200 16.78 -1.62 -14.33
N SER A 201 15.60 -1.09 -14.05
CA SER A 201 14.40 -1.23 -14.89
C SER A 201 13.53 0.00 -14.78
N THR A 202 13.14 0.56 -15.92
CA THR A 202 12.24 1.74 -15.99
C THR A 202 10.80 1.42 -15.59
N ILE A 203 10.38 0.16 -15.73
CA ILE A 203 9.02 -0.30 -15.39
C ILE A 203 8.87 -0.55 -13.88
N TYR A 204 9.98 -0.77 -13.15
CA TYR A 204 9.99 -1.17 -11.74
C TYR A 204 9.21 -0.20 -10.84
N GLY A 205 9.36 1.10 -11.07
CA GLY A 205 8.61 2.11 -10.31
C GLY A 205 7.10 2.06 -10.53
N LEU A 206 6.67 1.86 -11.77
CA LEU A 206 5.24 1.73 -12.09
C LEU A 206 4.65 0.45 -11.48
N LEU A 207 5.43 -0.64 -11.45
CA LEU A 207 5.02 -1.87 -10.77
C LEU A 207 4.76 -1.62 -9.27
N PHE A 208 5.63 -0.86 -8.58
CA PHE A 208 5.41 -0.46 -7.18
C PHE A 208 4.17 0.41 -7.00
N VAL A 209 3.96 1.42 -7.84
CA VAL A 209 2.79 2.31 -7.77
C VAL A 209 1.48 1.53 -7.85
N ILE A 210 1.35 0.65 -8.85
CA ILE A 210 0.13 -0.15 -9.05
C ILE A 210 -0.03 -1.21 -7.96
N ALA A 211 1.06 -1.84 -7.56
CA ALA A 211 1.09 -2.82 -6.49
C ALA A 211 0.61 -2.23 -5.15
N TRP A 212 1.05 -1.04 -4.81
CA TRP A 212 0.65 -0.34 -3.60
C TRP A 212 -0.81 0.15 -3.67
N ALA A 213 -1.26 0.64 -4.83
CA ALA A 213 -2.67 0.98 -5.04
C ALA A 213 -3.58 -0.26 -4.90
N LEU A 214 -3.18 -1.41 -5.45
CA LEU A 214 -3.91 -2.67 -5.30
C LEU A 214 -3.97 -3.13 -3.83
N SER A 215 -2.85 -3.06 -3.10
CA SER A 215 -2.80 -3.38 -1.66
C SER A 215 -3.75 -2.51 -0.85
N ALA A 216 -3.73 -1.20 -1.12
CA ALA A 216 -4.60 -0.24 -0.44
C ALA A 216 -6.08 -0.48 -0.76
N LEU A 217 -6.42 -0.77 -2.01
CA LEU A 217 -7.80 -1.07 -2.40
C LEU A 217 -8.32 -2.37 -1.74
N ALA A 218 -7.49 -3.41 -1.72
CA ALA A 218 -7.83 -4.66 -1.04
C ALA A 218 -8.02 -4.45 0.48
N PHE A 219 -7.14 -3.66 1.11
CA PHE A 219 -7.28 -3.26 2.52
C PHE A 219 -8.58 -2.48 2.78
N VAL A 220 -8.90 -1.51 1.94
CA VAL A 220 -10.13 -0.72 2.05
C VAL A 220 -11.37 -1.60 1.91
N ILE A 221 -11.39 -2.54 0.97
CA ILE A 221 -12.49 -3.50 0.81
C ILE A 221 -12.66 -4.34 2.09
N ALA A 222 -11.56 -4.78 2.71
CA ALA A 222 -11.61 -5.54 3.96
C ALA A 222 -12.22 -4.70 5.11
N VAL A 223 -11.79 -3.45 5.27
CA VAL A 223 -12.34 -2.54 6.29
C VAL A 223 -13.81 -2.24 6.02
N MET A 224 -14.18 -1.96 4.76
CA MET A 224 -15.58 -1.68 4.38
C MET A 224 -16.48 -2.88 4.59
N SER A 225 -16.06 -4.09 4.29
CA SER A 225 -16.81 -5.31 4.56
C SER A 225 -17.14 -5.48 6.04
N PHE A 226 -16.20 -5.09 6.92
CA PHE A 226 -16.44 -5.08 8.36
C PHE A 226 -17.42 -3.99 8.78
N LEU A 227 -17.29 -2.77 8.25
CA LEU A 227 -18.12 -1.63 8.63
C LEU A 227 -19.56 -1.76 8.10
N THR A 228 -19.77 -2.45 6.97
CA THR A 228 -21.07 -2.58 6.30
C THR A 228 -22.16 -3.24 7.17
N ASN A 229 -21.77 -4.08 8.14
CA ASN A 229 -22.71 -4.72 9.06
C ASN A 229 -22.98 -3.89 10.33
N ARG A 230 -22.48 -2.64 10.38
CA ARG A 230 -22.59 -1.75 11.54
C ARG A 230 -23.06 -0.37 11.15
N GLU A 231 -23.81 0.27 12.04
CA GLU A 231 -24.20 1.65 11.85
C GLU A 231 -23.00 2.61 11.91
N PRO A 232 -23.01 3.66 11.12
CA PRO A 232 -24.02 4.09 10.14
C PRO A 232 -23.92 3.43 8.77
N MET A 233 -22.87 2.65 8.49
CA MET A 233 -22.54 2.14 7.16
C MET A 233 -23.55 1.10 6.65
N SER A 234 -24.21 0.34 7.55
CA SER A 234 -25.24 -0.65 7.20
C SER A 234 -26.43 -0.05 6.47
N ARG A 235 -26.73 1.25 6.71
CA ARG A 235 -27.82 1.95 6.04
C ARG A 235 -27.45 2.51 4.67
N ILE A 236 -26.15 2.67 4.38
CA ILE A 236 -25.66 3.44 3.22
C ILE A 236 -24.99 2.54 2.20
N VAL A 237 -24.18 1.58 2.65
CA VAL A 237 -23.42 0.70 1.76
C VAL A 237 -24.35 -0.33 1.13
N ARG A 238 -24.25 -0.46 -0.20
CA ARG A 238 -25.07 -1.34 -1.03
C ARG A 238 -24.17 -2.33 -1.78
N PRO A 239 -24.73 -3.48 -2.23
CA PRO A 239 -24.01 -4.46 -3.04
C PRO A 239 -23.36 -3.87 -4.31
N ASN A 240 -23.99 -2.85 -4.91
CA ASN A 240 -23.44 -2.17 -6.08
C ASN A 240 -22.12 -1.44 -5.78
N HIS A 241 -21.95 -0.86 -4.58
CA HIS A 241 -20.71 -0.23 -4.17
C HIS A 241 -19.56 -1.26 -4.12
N PHE A 242 -19.83 -2.46 -3.56
CA PHE A 242 -18.84 -3.55 -3.58
C PHE A 242 -18.55 -4.03 -5.01
N GLN A 243 -19.56 -4.04 -5.88
CA GLN A 243 -19.35 -4.38 -7.29
C GLN A 243 -18.42 -3.39 -7.97
N ASP A 244 -18.55 -2.09 -7.70
CA ASP A 244 -17.69 -1.06 -8.28
C ASP A 244 -16.26 -1.13 -7.73
N LEU A 245 -16.09 -1.34 -6.43
CA LEU A 245 -14.78 -1.62 -5.83
C LEU A 245 -14.14 -2.89 -6.40
N GLY A 246 -14.93 -3.94 -6.63
CA GLY A 246 -14.46 -5.17 -7.25
C GLY A 246 -14.10 -5.01 -8.74
N LYS A 247 -14.75 -4.09 -9.49
CA LYS A 247 -14.34 -3.73 -10.85
C LYS A 247 -13.01 -2.99 -10.84
N LEU A 248 -12.83 -2.04 -9.91
CA LEU A 248 -11.59 -1.32 -9.75
C LEU A 248 -10.45 -2.25 -9.32
N MET A 249 -10.73 -3.21 -8.41
CA MET A 249 -9.75 -4.24 -8.03
C MET A 249 -9.34 -5.11 -9.21
N LEU A 250 -10.29 -5.51 -10.08
CA LEU A 250 -9.98 -6.21 -11.34
C LEU A 250 -9.05 -5.39 -12.23
N ALA A 251 -9.33 -4.09 -12.38
CA ALA A 251 -8.48 -3.21 -13.19
C ALA A 251 -7.04 -3.14 -12.63
N PHE A 252 -6.87 -3.02 -11.31
CA PHE A 252 -5.53 -2.99 -10.70
C PHE A 252 -4.82 -4.34 -10.75
N VAL A 253 -5.53 -5.47 -10.64
CA VAL A 253 -4.97 -6.82 -10.84
C VAL A 253 -4.44 -6.95 -12.27
N MET A 254 -5.22 -6.49 -13.26
CA MET A 254 -4.80 -6.48 -14.68
C MET A 254 -3.59 -5.56 -14.92
N LEU A 255 -3.58 -4.36 -14.34
CA LEU A 255 -2.46 -3.43 -14.47
C LEU A 255 -1.17 -3.99 -13.83
N TRP A 256 -1.29 -4.60 -12.66
CA TRP A 256 -0.15 -5.27 -12.03
C TRP A 256 0.40 -6.38 -12.93
N ALA A 257 -0.46 -7.26 -13.44
CA ALA A 257 -0.05 -8.33 -14.34
C ALA A 257 0.58 -7.80 -15.63
N TYR A 258 0.02 -6.73 -16.18
CA TYR A 258 0.57 -6.07 -17.37
C TYR A 258 2.00 -5.58 -17.13
N PHE A 259 2.26 -4.84 -16.05
CA PHE A 259 3.61 -4.33 -15.77
C PHE A 259 4.59 -5.45 -15.39
N ALA A 260 4.16 -6.42 -14.57
CA ALA A 260 4.99 -7.56 -14.18
C ALA A 260 5.38 -8.42 -15.40
N PHE A 261 4.40 -8.71 -16.27
CA PHE A 261 4.63 -9.46 -17.50
C PHE A 261 5.45 -8.66 -18.51
N SER A 262 5.21 -7.35 -18.65
CA SER A 262 5.98 -6.49 -19.56
C SER A 262 7.45 -6.45 -19.17
N GLN A 263 7.76 -6.29 -17.86
CA GLN A 263 9.13 -6.34 -17.38
C GLN A 263 9.79 -7.67 -17.69
N PHE A 264 9.11 -8.78 -17.39
CA PHE A 264 9.61 -10.12 -17.69
C PHE A 264 9.84 -10.31 -19.20
N LEU A 265 8.87 -9.93 -20.03
CA LEU A 265 8.93 -10.11 -21.48
C LEU A 265 10.08 -9.31 -22.10
N ILE A 266 10.30 -8.07 -21.68
CA ILE A 266 11.38 -7.21 -22.18
C ILE A 266 12.73 -7.84 -21.84
N VAL A 267 12.95 -8.21 -20.58
CA VAL A 267 14.20 -8.83 -20.14
C VAL A 267 14.42 -10.18 -20.82
N TRP A 268 13.36 -11.03 -20.92
CA TRP A 268 13.45 -12.34 -21.56
C TRP A 268 13.74 -12.24 -23.07
N SER A 269 13.09 -11.31 -23.78
CA SER A 269 13.28 -11.17 -25.21
C SER A 269 14.56 -10.39 -25.56
N GLY A 270 14.97 -9.44 -24.74
CA GLY A 270 16.25 -8.73 -24.87
C GLY A 270 17.46 -9.64 -24.66
N ASN A 271 17.33 -10.60 -23.75
CA ASN A 271 18.33 -11.60 -23.40
C ASN A 271 19.73 -11.01 -23.09
N LEU A 272 19.74 -9.82 -22.48
CA LEU A 272 20.98 -9.12 -22.12
C LEU A 272 21.50 -9.66 -20.77
N PRO A 273 22.78 -10.02 -20.67
CA PRO A 273 23.36 -10.54 -19.42
C PRO A 273 23.15 -9.62 -18.22
N GLU A 274 23.22 -8.31 -18.41
CA GLU A 274 23.09 -7.28 -17.37
C GLU A 274 21.66 -7.21 -16.82
N GLU A 275 20.64 -7.53 -17.65
CA GLU A 275 19.25 -7.48 -17.25
C GLU A 275 18.74 -8.80 -16.64
N ILE A 276 19.22 -9.93 -17.20
CA ILE A 276 18.78 -11.28 -16.77
C ILE A 276 19.22 -11.59 -15.34
N GLN A 277 20.36 -11.05 -14.90
CA GLN A 277 20.95 -11.35 -13.58
C GLN A 277 19.95 -11.14 -12.42
N TRP A 278 18.98 -10.23 -12.56
CA TRP A 278 17.97 -10.01 -11.54
C TRP A 278 16.96 -11.17 -11.44
N TYR A 279 16.64 -11.82 -12.54
CA TYR A 279 15.71 -12.95 -12.56
C TYR A 279 16.36 -14.27 -12.14
N LEU A 280 17.66 -14.46 -12.36
CA LEU A 280 18.31 -15.74 -12.11
C LEU A 280 18.17 -16.25 -10.67
N PRO A 281 18.45 -15.48 -9.60
CA PRO A 281 18.23 -15.94 -8.24
C PRO A 281 16.75 -16.16 -7.94
N ARG A 282 15.83 -15.38 -8.54
CA ARG A 282 14.39 -15.46 -8.35
C ARG A 282 13.70 -16.65 -9.02
N LEU A 283 14.42 -17.38 -9.89
CA LEU A 283 13.92 -18.58 -10.56
C LEU A 283 14.58 -19.87 -10.06
N ARG A 284 15.62 -19.78 -9.22
CA ARG A 284 16.39 -20.91 -8.70
C ARG A 284 16.06 -21.20 -7.24
N GLY A 285 16.56 -22.31 -6.71
CA GLY A 285 16.56 -22.64 -5.27
C GLY A 285 15.19 -22.59 -4.58
N GLY A 286 14.08 -22.90 -5.28
CA GLY A 286 12.71 -22.81 -4.74
C GLY A 286 11.99 -21.48 -4.98
N TRP A 287 12.71 -20.39 -5.28
CA TRP A 287 12.08 -19.08 -5.60
C TRP A 287 11.19 -19.14 -6.84
N GLY A 288 11.50 -20.01 -7.82
CA GLY A 288 10.66 -20.24 -8.99
C GLY A 288 9.27 -20.76 -8.65
N ALA A 289 9.13 -21.59 -7.62
CA ALA A 289 7.82 -22.05 -7.14
C ALA A 289 6.99 -20.89 -6.56
N ILE A 290 7.65 -19.98 -5.85
CA ILE A 290 7.00 -18.76 -5.34
C ILE A 290 6.56 -17.86 -6.50
N ALA A 291 7.40 -17.70 -7.55
CA ALA A 291 7.03 -16.97 -8.76
C ALA A 291 5.75 -17.53 -9.40
N VAL A 292 5.68 -18.86 -9.57
CA VAL A 292 4.47 -19.54 -10.09
C VAL A 292 3.26 -19.32 -9.17
N ALA A 293 3.45 -19.42 -7.85
CA ALA A 293 2.38 -19.15 -6.89
C ALA A 293 1.88 -17.69 -6.98
N VAL A 294 2.78 -16.73 -7.17
CA VAL A 294 2.40 -15.31 -7.38
C VAL A 294 1.60 -15.17 -8.68
N VAL A 295 2.07 -15.72 -9.80
CA VAL A 295 1.31 -15.65 -11.08
C VAL A 295 -0.07 -16.26 -10.92
N PHE A 296 -0.21 -17.38 -10.24
CA PHE A 296 -1.49 -18.06 -10.09
C PHE A 296 -2.40 -17.38 -9.06
N PHE A 297 -1.94 -17.18 -7.82
CA PHE A 297 -2.78 -16.71 -6.71
C PHE A 297 -2.90 -15.19 -6.63
N HIS A 298 -1.98 -14.44 -7.21
CA HIS A 298 -2.08 -12.98 -7.24
C HIS A 298 -2.74 -12.46 -8.52
N PHE A 299 -2.63 -13.18 -9.64
CA PHE A 299 -3.22 -12.78 -10.91
C PHE A 299 -4.30 -13.73 -11.40
N ALA A 300 -3.97 -14.96 -11.86
CA ALA A 300 -4.88 -15.81 -12.61
C ALA A 300 -6.17 -16.15 -11.82
N PHE A 301 -6.03 -16.59 -10.60
CA PHE A 301 -7.17 -16.95 -9.74
C PHE A 301 -8.04 -15.74 -9.37
N PRO A 302 -7.51 -14.61 -8.86
CA PRO A 302 -8.30 -13.40 -8.62
C PRO A 302 -8.94 -12.84 -9.90
N PHE A 303 -8.25 -12.86 -11.01
CA PHE A 303 -8.78 -12.40 -12.30
C PHE A 303 -10.04 -13.17 -12.68
N LEU A 304 -9.98 -14.50 -12.70
CA LEU A 304 -11.13 -15.35 -13.06
C LEU A 304 -12.32 -15.12 -12.11
N LEU A 305 -12.06 -15.01 -10.81
CA LEU A 305 -13.11 -14.77 -9.83
C LEU A 305 -13.74 -13.39 -9.95
N LEU A 306 -12.93 -12.36 -10.25
CA LEU A 306 -13.40 -10.98 -10.40
C LEU A 306 -14.16 -10.74 -11.71
N LEU A 307 -14.19 -11.66 -12.66
CA LEU A 307 -15.09 -11.59 -13.81
C LEU A 307 -16.55 -11.74 -13.38
N SER A 308 -16.82 -12.50 -12.30
CA SER A 308 -18.17 -12.74 -11.79
C SER A 308 -18.76 -11.48 -11.13
N ALA A 309 -19.89 -10.98 -11.66
CA ALA A 309 -20.63 -9.87 -11.06
C ALA A 309 -21.26 -10.26 -9.71
N SER A 310 -21.74 -11.50 -9.56
CA SER A 310 -22.35 -12.00 -8.33
C SER A 310 -21.33 -12.09 -7.18
N LEU A 311 -20.09 -12.49 -7.46
CA LEU A 311 -19.00 -12.49 -6.49
C LEU A 311 -18.71 -11.07 -6.00
N LYS A 312 -18.59 -10.11 -6.93
CA LYS A 312 -18.28 -8.71 -6.59
C LYS A 312 -19.38 -8.03 -5.75
N ARG A 313 -20.64 -8.41 -5.90
CA ARG A 313 -21.77 -7.90 -5.09
C ARG A 313 -21.82 -8.50 -3.69
N ASN A 314 -21.16 -9.62 -3.46
CA ASN A 314 -21.18 -10.29 -2.16
C ASN A 314 -19.96 -9.86 -1.32
N ALA A 315 -20.21 -9.02 -0.30
CA ALA A 315 -19.16 -8.49 0.56
C ALA A 315 -18.27 -9.57 1.19
N ARG A 316 -18.85 -10.72 1.62
CA ARG A 316 -18.10 -11.83 2.24
C ARG A 316 -17.17 -12.51 1.25
N LYS A 317 -17.59 -12.74 0.00
CA LYS A 317 -16.75 -13.35 -1.03
C LYS A 317 -15.66 -12.38 -1.48
N LEU A 318 -16.02 -11.11 -1.64
CA LEU A 318 -15.06 -10.08 -2.06
C LEU A 318 -13.99 -9.84 -1.00
N VAL A 319 -14.31 -9.85 0.31
CA VAL A 319 -13.32 -9.68 1.38
C VAL A 319 -12.37 -10.88 1.48
N MET A 320 -12.83 -12.10 1.25
CA MET A 320 -11.94 -13.26 1.21
C MET A 320 -10.93 -13.13 0.07
N LEU A 321 -11.38 -12.68 -1.10
CA LEU A 321 -10.50 -12.43 -2.22
C LEU A 321 -9.56 -11.26 -1.97
N ALA A 322 -10.02 -10.17 -1.35
CA ALA A 322 -9.18 -9.06 -0.94
C ALA A 322 -8.12 -9.49 0.07
N GLY A 323 -8.46 -10.35 1.03
CA GLY A 323 -7.50 -10.96 1.96
C GLY A 323 -6.44 -11.79 1.27
N LEU A 324 -6.83 -12.60 0.28
CA LEU A 324 -5.88 -13.34 -0.55
C LEU A 324 -4.94 -12.37 -1.32
N ILE A 325 -5.49 -11.32 -1.92
CA ILE A 325 -4.68 -10.32 -2.64
C ILE A 325 -3.69 -9.64 -1.68
N ILE A 326 -4.10 -9.23 -0.47
CA ILE A 326 -3.19 -8.64 0.53
C ILE A 326 -2.05 -9.61 0.86
N LEU A 327 -2.38 -10.88 1.12
CA LEU A 327 -1.38 -11.91 1.41
C LEU A 327 -0.42 -12.08 0.23
N MET A 328 -0.96 -12.24 -0.97
CA MET A 328 -0.14 -12.44 -2.18
C MET A 328 0.67 -11.20 -2.56
N ARG A 329 0.23 -10.01 -2.20
CA ARG A 329 1.02 -8.78 -2.33
C ARG A 329 2.23 -8.78 -1.40
N PHE A 330 2.08 -9.30 -0.18
CA PHE A 330 3.23 -9.51 0.70
C PHE A 330 4.19 -10.55 0.12
N VAL A 331 3.68 -11.68 -0.37
CA VAL A 331 4.49 -12.75 -0.99
C VAL A 331 5.21 -12.24 -2.24
N ASP A 332 4.55 -11.46 -3.09
CA ASP A 332 5.15 -10.87 -4.28
C ASP A 332 6.27 -9.87 -3.92
N LEU A 333 6.04 -9.01 -2.93
CA LEU A 333 7.06 -8.09 -2.44
C LEU A 333 8.26 -8.85 -1.83
N PHE A 334 7.99 -9.91 -1.07
CA PHE A 334 9.01 -10.79 -0.51
C PHE A 334 9.83 -11.45 -1.62
N TRP A 335 9.17 -11.97 -2.66
CA TRP A 335 9.83 -12.54 -3.84
C TRP A 335 10.67 -11.51 -4.62
N MET A 336 10.25 -10.25 -4.64
CA MET A 336 11.02 -9.19 -5.30
C MET A 336 12.29 -8.81 -4.54
N ILE A 337 12.32 -8.93 -3.22
CA ILE A 337 13.37 -8.38 -2.36
C ILE A 337 14.25 -9.45 -1.74
N ALA A 338 13.67 -10.49 -1.13
CA ALA A 338 14.41 -11.47 -0.34
C ALA A 338 15.49 -12.26 -1.12
N PRO A 339 15.34 -12.54 -2.44
CA PRO A 339 16.39 -13.20 -3.21
C PRO A 339 17.71 -12.42 -3.30
N GLU A 340 17.70 -11.09 -3.10
CA GLU A 340 18.94 -10.30 -3.04
C GLU A 340 19.76 -10.61 -1.79
N PHE A 341 19.09 -11.05 -0.71
CA PHE A 341 19.75 -11.42 0.55
C PHE A 341 20.00 -12.92 0.68
N SER A 342 19.26 -13.74 -0.10
CA SER A 342 19.36 -15.22 -0.07
C SER A 342 19.33 -15.79 -1.49
N PRO A 343 20.38 -15.53 -2.29
CA PRO A 343 20.42 -15.94 -3.71
C PRO A 343 20.54 -17.45 -3.89
N GLU A 344 21.03 -18.18 -2.90
CA GLU A 344 21.26 -19.64 -2.95
C GLU A 344 19.93 -20.42 -2.92
N GLY A 345 18.87 -19.89 -2.30
CA GLY A 345 17.60 -20.59 -2.23
C GLY A 345 16.55 -19.93 -1.35
N PHE A 346 15.31 -20.42 -1.52
CA PHE A 346 14.18 -19.95 -0.73
C PHE A 346 14.38 -20.33 0.74
N HIS A 347 14.44 -19.32 1.56
CA HIS A 347 14.51 -19.43 3.00
C HIS A 347 13.57 -18.43 3.65
N VAL A 348 12.86 -18.87 4.69
CA VAL A 348 12.01 -17.99 5.51
C VAL A 348 12.51 -18.03 6.94
N ASN A 349 12.92 -16.89 7.43
CA ASN A 349 13.29 -16.71 8.82
C ASN A 349 12.03 -16.32 9.64
N TRP A 350 12.00 -16.66 10.92
CA TRP A 350 10.90 -16.28 11.80
C TRP A 350 10.69 -14.75 11.86
N MET A 351 11.76 -13.97 11.68
CA MET A 351 11.71 -12.51 11.61
C MET A 351 10.93 -11.99 10.40
N ASP A 352 10.91 -12.73 9.28
CA ASP A 352 10.13 -12.37 8.08
C ASP A 352 8.61 -12.43 8.34
N VAL A 353 8.19 -13.19 9.34
CA VAL A 353 6.79 -13.28 9.77
C VAL A 353 6.50 -12.30 10.90
N VAL A 354 7.41 -12.16 11.83
CA VAL A 354 7.23 -11.30 13.01
C VAL A 354 7.26 -9.81 12.67
N ALA A 355 8.16 -9.39 11.76
CA ALA A 355 8.30 -7.99 11.36
C ALA A 355 7.02 -7.39 10.77
N PRO A 356 6.34 -8.01 9.78
CA PRO A 356 5.10 -7.47 9.24
C PRO A 356 3.95 -7.45 10.26
N ILE A 357 3.91 -8.39 11.21
CA ILE A 357 2.91 -8.40 12.29
C ILE A 357 3.19 -7.25 13.27
N ALA A 358 4.44 -7.07 13.67
CA ALA A 358 4.87 -5.99 14.57
C ALA A 358 4.51 -4.62 13.99
N MET A 359 4.99 -4.34 12.78
CA MET A 359 4.74 -3.07 12.10
C MET A 359 3.25 -2.88 11.77
N GLY A 360 2.58 -3.95 11.35
CA GLY A 360 1.16 -3.96 11.07
C GLY A 360 0.30 -3.67 12.29
N GLY A 361 0.66 -4.20 13.44
CA GLY A 361 -0.03 -3.90 14.68
C GLY A 361 0.05 -2.41 15.05
N LEU A 362 1.24 -1.81 14.95
CA LEU A 362 1.43 -0.38 15.18
C LEU A 362 0.67 0.47 14.15
N TRP A 363 0.78 0.12 12.87
CA TRP A 363 0.13 0.82 11.77
C TRP A 363 -1.40 0.77 11.90
N LEU A 364 -1.97 -0.43 12.15
CA LEU A 364 -3.41 -0.62 12.34
C LEU A 364 -3.95 0.09 13.57
N ALA A 365 -3.16 0.17 14.66
CA ALA A 365 -3.55 0.92 15.84
C ALA A 365 -3.68 2.43 15.53
N VAL A 366 -2.71 3.01 14.82
CA VAL A 366 -2.77 4.42 14.40
C VAL A 366 -3.89 4.64 13.37
N PHE A 367 -4.06 3.72 12.41
CA PHE A 367 -5.15 3.78 11.45
C PHE A 367 -6.53 3.79 12.15
N ALA A 368 -6.78 2.84 13.05
CA ALA A 368 -8.06 2.73 13.77
C ALA A 368 -8.32 3.97 14.64
N TRP A 369 -7.28 4.49 15.30
CA TRP A 369 -7.36 5.74 16.04
C TRP A 369 -7.71 6.94 15.15
N GLN A 370 -7.13 7.03 13.96
CA GLN A 370 -7.47 8.09 13.01
C GLN A 370 -8.88 7.94 12.45
N LEU A 371 -9.33 6.71 12.20
CA LEU A 371 -10.67 6.40 11.70
C LEU A 371 -11.75 6.78 12.73
N SER A 372 -11.50 6.55 14.03
CA SER A 372 -12.45 6.87 15.10
C SER A 372 -12.63 8.37 15.36
N LYS A 373 -11.71 9.23 14.88
CA LYS A 373 -11.75 10.68 15.14
C LYS A 373 -12.70 11.47 14.24
N ARG A 374 -13.28 10.84 13.23
CA ARG A 374 -14.15 11.53 12.26
C ARG A 374 -15.40 10.72 11.94
N PRO A 375 -16.46 11.42 11.47
CA PRO A 375 -17.61 10.73 10.88
C PRO A 375 -17.17 9.81 9.75
N LEU A 376 -17.74 8.62 9.66
CA LEU A 376 -17.41 7.63 8.60
C LEU A 376 -17.85 8.08 7.21
N ILE A 377 -18.64 9.15 7.13
CA ILE A 377 -19.19 9.67 5.88
C ILE A 377 -18.90 11.16 5.80
N PRO A 378 -18.52 11.70 4.61
CA PRO A 378 -18.37 13.12 4.38
C PRO A 378 -19.77 13.79 4.26
N ILE A 379 -20.28 14.35 5.37
CA ILE A 379 -21.66 14.80 5.53
C ILE A 379 -22.04 15.93 4.55
N ASN A 380 -21.12 16.84 4.27
CA ASN A 380 -21.35 18.03 3.43
C ASN A 380 -20.75 17.88 2.03
N ASP A 381 -20.49 16.66 1.57
CA ASP A 381 -20.04 16.45 0.20
C ASP A 381 -21.21 16.61 -0.77
N PRO A 382 -21.08 17.40 -1.86
CA PRO A 382 -22.16 17.57 -2.84
C PRO A 382 -22.66 16.28 -3.50
N GLN A 383 -21.86 15.22 -3.50
CA GLN A 383 -22.24 13.91 -4.05
C GLN A 383 -23.02 13.05 -3.05
N TYR A 384 -23.09 13.47 -1.78
CA TYR A 384 -23.73 12.68 -0.71
C TYR A 384 -25.22 12.40 -1.00
N ASP A 385 -25.97 13.42 -1.41
CA ASP A 385 -27.39 13.29 -1.73
C ASP A 385 -27.63 12.34 -2.92
N SER A 386 -26.74 12.34 -3.91
CA SER A 386 -26.82 11.44 -5.07
C SER A 386 -26.57 9.97 -4.69
N VAL A 387 -25.73 9.72 -3.70
CA VAL A 387 -25.46 8.36 -3.18
C VAL A 387 -26.64 7.87 -2.35
N LEU A 388 -27.28 8.74 -1.56
CA LEU A 388 -28.50 8.42 -0.81
C LEU A 388 -29.70 8.21 -1.71
N ALA A 389 -29.88 9.01 -2.77
CA ALA A 389 -30.99 8.89 -3.72
C ALA A 389 -30.97 7.56 -4.50
N GLN A 390 -29.81 6.92 -4.63
CA GLN A 390 -29.68 5.56 -5.18
C GLN A 390 -30.07 4.47 -4.17
N ALA A 391 -30.33 4.83 -2.91
CA ALA A 391 -30.86 3.90 -1.93
C ALA A 391 -32.36 3.66 -2.20
N PRO A 392 -32.86 2.40 -2.24
CA PRO A 392 -34.30 2.17 -2.31
C PRO A 392 -34.98 2.83 -1.09
N ALA A 393 -36.13 3.42 -1.32
CA ALA A 393 -36.98 3.94 -0.23
C ALA A 393 -37.10 2.88 0.87
N PRO A 394 -37.12 3.27 2.16
CA PRO A 394 -37.36 2.32 3.22
C PRO A 394 -38.69 1.61 2.89
N ALA A 395 -38.64 0.27 2.84
CA ALA A 395 -39.89 -0.51 2.74
C ALA A 395 -40.79 -0.02 3.88
N HIS A 396 -41.87 0.62 3.51
CA HIS A 396 -42.92 0.95 4.49
C HIS A 396 -43.26 -0.36 5.20
N ALA A 397 -43.03 -0.39 6.50
CA ALA A 397 -43.61 -1.41 7.35
C ALA A 397 -45.11 -1.22 7.23
N ASP A 398 -45.74 -1.96 6.31
CA ASP A 398 -47.17 -2.13 6.34
C ASP A 398 -47.48 -2.95 7.58
N HIS A 399 -48.37 -2.38 8.39
CA HIS A 399 -48.87 -2.84 9.68
C HIS A 399 -49.52 -4.22 9.66
#